data_4c219f46e98dce96889562e15a9d952e
#
_entry.id   4c219f46e98dce96889562e15a9d952e
#
_cell.length_a   1.000
_cell.length_b   1.000
_cell.length_c   1.000
_cell.angle_alpha   90.00
_cell.angle_beta   90.00
_cell.angle_gamma   90.00
#
_symmetry.space_group_name_H-M   'P 1'
#
loop_
_entity.id
_entity.type
_entity.pdbx_description
1 polymer ?
#
loop_
_entity_poly.entity_id
_entity_poly.type
_entity_poly.pdbx_seq_one_letter_code
_entity_poly.pdbx_strand_id
1 'polypeptide(L)'
;MKYALLSDIHSNLHALEACLAHAKAQGAERMAVLGDLVGYGAFPAEVVARCQAIQAEGGIVLRGNHEALVQTHSVNDASASLSLGGQTAQWTHDQLSPAQRFWLEILPLTACEDSMLLVHASADAPERWRYVEDERTASLSLDAATQDPAVRYVFGGHVHHQSLFYRGTGRQLMRFEPSPGVAIPTPKHRHWIATVGSVGQPRDGKPRAMYALFDSTAAKLTFQRVAYDHMAAALAVREAGLPEFFAERLETGR
;
A
#
# COMPACT_ATOMS: atom_id res chain seq x y z
N MET A 1 -6.14 6.67 -18.95
CA MET A 1 -6.76 6.66 -17.60
C MET A 1 -5.69 6.95 -16.58
N LYS A 2 -6.01 7.76 -15.58
CA LYS A 2 -5.07 8.12 -14.51
C LYS A 2 -5.48 7.41 -13.21
N TYR A 3 -4.60 6.54 -12.72
CA TYR A 3 -4.80 5.77 -11.51
C TYR A 3 -4.08 6.42 -10.32
N ALA A 4 -4.74 6.49 -9.16
CA ALA A 4 -4.06 6.71 -7.89
C ALA A 4 -3.79 5.35 -7.24
N LEU A 5 -2.52 5.06 -7.00
CA LEU A 5 -2.02 3.82 -6.42
C LEU A 5 -1.67 4.07 -4.96
N LEU A 6 -2.49 3.58 -4.05
CA LEU A 6 -2.36 3.73 -2.60
C LEU A 6 -2.00 2.38 -1.98
N SER A 7 -1.23 2.35 -0.90
CA SER A 7 -0.89 1.14 -0.16
C SER A 7 -0.59 1.44 1.29
N ASP A 8 -0.62 0.42 2.14
CA ASP A 8 -0.13 0.53 3.52
C ASP A 8 -0.81 1.68 4.29
N ILE A 9 -2.16 1.66 4.30
CA ILE A 9 -2.99 2.68 4.93
C ILE A 9 -2.95 2.56 6.46
N HIS A 10 -2.88 1.31 6.96
CA HIS A 10 -2.71 1.01 8.36
C HIS A 10 -3.66 1.77 9.29
N SER A 11 -4.96 1.70 9.01
CA SER A 11 -6.01 2.33 9.83
C SER A 11 -5.80 3.84 10.07
N ASN A 12 -5.02 4.52 9.22
CA ASN A 12 -4.77 5.97 9.30
C ASN A 12 -5.75 6.72 8.39
N LEU A 13 -6.94 7.00 8.91
CA LEU A 13 -8.00 7.69 8.17
C LEU A 13 -7.58 9.11 7.74
N HIS A 14 -6.85 9.83 8.61
CA HIS A 14 -6.39 11.20 8.31
C HIS A 14 -5.49 11.23 7.06
N ALA A 15 -4.56 10.29 6.96
CA ALA A 15 -3.67 10.17 5.81
C ALA A 15 -4.43 9.71 4.55
N LEU A 16 -5.35 8.75 4.69
CA LEU A 16 -6.15 8.25 3.58
C LEU A 16 -6.99 9.37 2.95
N GLU A 17 -7.76 10.11 3.74
CA GLU A 17 -8.61 11.19 3.23
C GLU A 17 -7.79 12.31 2.58
N ALA A 18 -6.65 12.66 3.16
CA ALA A 18 -5.74 13.63 2.55
C ALA A 18 -5.20 13.16 1.19
N CYS A 19 -4.81 11.87 1.08
CA CYS A 19 -4.35 11.29 -0.19
C CYS A 19 -5.47 11.22 -1.23
N LEU A 20 -6.68 10.83 -0.84
CA LEU A 20 -7.83 10.76 -1.76
C LEU A 20 -8.21 12.14 -2.29
N ALA A 21 -8.26 13.15 -1.42
CA ALA A 21 -8.52 14.54 -1.82
C ALA A 21 -7.45 15.06 -2.78
N HIS A 22 -6.16 14.80 -2.46
CA HIS A 22 -5.05 15.20 -3.32
C HIS A 22 -5.09 14.47 -4.67
N ALA A 23 -5.32 13.15 -4.67
CA ALA A 23 -5.40 12.35 -5.89
C ALA A 23 -6.51 12.86 -6.83
N LYS A 24 -7.69 13.17 -6.27
CA LYS A 24 -8.81 13.76 -7.01
C LYS A 24 -8.42 15.12 -7.61
N ALA A 25 -7.77 15.99 -6.85
CA ALA A 25 -7.27 17.29 -7.31
C ALA A 25 -6.21 17.16 -8.43
N GLN A 26 -5.42 16.06 -8.42
CA GLN A 26 -4.47 15.73 -9.49
C GLN A 26 -5.12 15.05 -10.70
N GLY A 27 -6.44 14.89 -10.70
CA GLY A 27 -7.21 14.31 -11.80
C GLY A 27 -7.12 12.79 -11.88
N ALA A 28 -6.96 12.10 -10.74
CA ALA A 28 -7.10 10.65 -10.70
C ALA A 28 -8.55 10.26 -11.06
N GLU A 29 -8.69 9.32 -11.97
CA GLU A 29 -9.98 8.81 -12.48
C GLU A 29 -10.38 7.51 -11.79
N ARG A 30 -9.40 6.75 -11.28
CA ARG A 30 -9.61 5.47 -10.61
C ARG A 30 -8.63 5.29 -9.46
N MET A 31 -9.11 4.71 -8.37
CA MET A 31 -8.29 4.38 -7.19
C MET A 31 -7.93 2.90 -7.19
N ALA A 32 -6.69 2.59 -6.82
CA ALA A 32 -6.24 1.22 -6.55
C ALA A 32 -5.55 1.19 -5.19
N VAL A 33 -6.09 0.41 -4.26
CA VAL A 33 -5.56 0.20 -2.91
C VAL A 33 -4.88 -1.16 -2.87
N LEU A 34 -3.58 -1.16 -2.65
CA LEU A 34 -2.71 -2.31 -2.85
C LEU A 34 -2.47 -3.14 -1.56
N GLY A 35 -3.41 -3.11 -0.61
CA GLY A 35 -3.36 -3.89 0.63
C GLY A 35 -2.85 -3.12 1.84
N ASP A 36 -2.81 -3.80 2.99
CA ASP A 36 -2.52 -3.26 4.32
C ASP A 36 -3.39 -2.05 4.65
N LEU A 37 -4.70 -2.27 4.56
CA LEU A 37 -5.70 -1.27 4.92
C LEU A 37 -5.73 -1.04 6.43
N VAL A 38 -5.56 -2.12 7.19
CA VAL A 38 -5.73 -2.15 8.66
C VAL A 38 -4.43 -2.41 9.41
N GLY A 39 -4.52 -2.45 10.74
CA GLY A 39 -3.37 -2.60 11.65
C GLY A 39 -2.71 -1.27 12.02
N TYR A 40 -2.02 -1.23 13.14
CA TYR A 40 -1.25 -0.11 13.71
C TYR A 40 -2.06 1.11 14.14
N GLY A 41 -2.93 1.65 13.28
CA GLY A 41 -3.65 2.91 13.52
C GLY A 41 -5.02 2.72 14.17
N ALA A 42 -5.70 3.84 14.45
CA ALA A 42 -6.85 3.90 15.34
C ALA A 42 -8.22 3.81 14.66
N PHE A 43 -8.30 3.82 13.32
CA PHE A 43 -9.57 3.90 12.58
C PHE A 43 -9.78 2.72 11.59
N PRO A 44 -9.71 1.45 12.05
CA PRO A 44 -9.81 0.32 11.13
C PRO A 44 -11.20 0.20 10.47
N ALA A 45 -12.27 0.40 11.22
CA ALA A 45 -13.63 0.27 10.70
C ALA A 45 -13.96 1.34 9.65
N GLU A 46 -13.54 2.58 9.89
CA GLU A 46 -13.74 3.71 8.99
C GLU A 46 -12.90 3.56 7.71
N VAL A 47 -11.65 3.12 7.84
CA VAL A 47 -10.78 2.86 6.68
C VAL A 47 -11.36 1.72 5.83
N VAL A 48 -11.84 0.63 6.46
CA VAL A 48 -12.50 -0.46 5.74
C VAL A 48 -13.75 0.06 5.01
N ALA A 49 -14.61 0.83 5.69
CA ALA A 49 -15.80 1.41 5.05
C ALA A 49 -15.44 2.32 3.88
N ARG A 50 -14.37 3.10 4.01
CA ARG A 50 -13.88 3.96 2.93
C ARG A 50 -13.34 3.16 1.73
N CYS A 51 -12.62 2.07 1.98
CA CYS A 51 -12.13 1.19 0.93
C CYS A 51 -13.27 0.41 0.24
N GLN A 52 -14.31 0.02 0.98
CA GLN A 52 -15.53 -0.56 0.41
C GLN A 52 -16.23 0.43 -0.54
N ALA A 53 -16.32 1.70 -0.16
CA ALA A 53 -16.86 2.74 -1.04
C ALA A 53 -16.01 2.91 -2.31
N ILE A 54 -14.68 2.94 -2.19
CA ILE A 54 -13.77 2.98 -3.35
C ILE A 54 -14.02 1.79 -4.29
N GLN A 55 -14.19 0.58 -3.74
CA GLN A 55 -14.49 -0.62 -4.55
C GLN A 55 -15.86 -0.52 -5.23
N ALA A 56 -16.88 -0.02 -4.53
CA ALA A 56 -18.22 0.19 -5.10
C ALA A 56 -18.24 1.22 -6.23
N GLU A 57 -17.33 2.20 -6.20
CA GLU A 57 -17.12 3.20 -7.26
C GLU A 57 -16.26 2.65 -8.43
N GLY A 58 -15.94 1.36 -8.44
CA GLY A 58 -15.15 0.69 -9.48
C GLY A 58 -13.64 0.72 -9.24
N GLY A 59 -13.18 1.13 -8.05
CA GLY A 59 -11.79 1.03 -7.65
C GLY A 59 -11.35 -0.41 -7.40
N ILE A 60 -10.05 -0.62 -7.32
CA ILE A 60 -9.43 -1.91 -7.03
C ILE A 60 -8.97 -1.90 -5.58
N VAL A 61 -9.26 -2.97 -4.84
CA VAL A 61 -8.78 -3.14 -3.46
C VAL A 61 -8.20 -4.54 -3.32
N LEU A 62 -6.95 -4.63 -2.87
CA LEU A 62 -6.23 -5.88 -2.66
C LEU A 62 -6.06 -6.18 -1.18
N ARG A 63 -5.77 -7.44 -0.88
CA ARG A 63 -5.38 -7.92 0.44
C ARG A 63 -3.87 -7.80 0.64
N GLY A 64 -3.46 -7.24 1.79
CA GLY A 64 -2.09 -7.30 2.29
C GLY A 64 -1.92 -8.30 3.43
N ASN A 65 -0.72 -8.33 4.01
CA ASN A 65 -0.43 -9.25 5.13
C ASN A 65 -1.15 -8.86 6.43
N HIS A 66 -1.48 -7.59 6.64
CA HIS A 66 -2.21 -7.16 7.83
C HIS A 66 -3.67 -7.64 7.82
N GLU A 67 -4.32 -7.71 6.67
CA GLU A 67 -5.64 -8.33 6.56
C GLU A 67 -5.58 -9.82 6.92
N ALA A 68 -4.55 -10.54 6.48
CA ALA A 68 -4.35 -11.94 6.86
C ALA A 68 -4.03 -12.07 8.36
N LEU A 69 -3.20 -11.19 8.91
CA LEU A 69 -2.83 -11.18 10.32
C LEU A 69 -4.04 -10.98 11.24
N VAL A 70 -4.92 -10.04 10.91
CA VAL A 70 -6.18 -9.79 11.65
C VAL A 70 -7.09 -11.00 11.67
N GLN A 71 -7.11 -11.83 10.62
CA GLN A 71 -7.93 -13.05 10.56
C GLN A 71 -7.35 -14.20 11.39
N THR A 72 -6.02 -14.32 11.47
CA THR A 72 -5.37 -15.42 12.21
C THR A 72 -5.34 -15.23 13.71
N HIS A 73 -5.52 -14.02 14.21
CA HIS A 73 -5.61 -13.73 15.64
C HIS A 73 -6.99 -14.08 16.20
N SER A 74 -7.29 -15.38 16.28
CA SER A 74 -8.32 -15.86 17.19
C SER A 74 -7.75 -15.96 18.60
N VAL A 75 -8.62 -15.86 19.59
CA VAL A 75 -8.43 -15.72 21.04
C VAL A 75 -7.39 -16.65 21.72
N ASN A 76 -6.71 -17.53 21.00
CA ASN A 76 -5.90 -18.62 21.56
C ASN A 76 -4.40 -18.59 21.24
N ASP A 77 -3.88 -17.59 20.50
CA ASP A 77 -2.43 -17.54 20.20
C ASP A 77 -1.71 -16.56 21.13
N ALA A 78 -1.33 -17.05 22.33
CA ALA A 78 -0.58 -16.29 23.31
C ALA A 78 0.81 -15.82 22.80
N SER A 79 1.36 -16.45 21.75
CA SER A 79 2.66 -16.07 21.18
C SER A 79 2.57 -14.84 20.28
N ALA A 80 1.45 -14.68 19.58
CA ALA A 80 1.20 -13.54 18.71
C ALA A 80 1.00 -12.23 19.49
N SER A 81 0.42 -12.31 20.69
CA SER A 81 0.21 -11.15 21.59
C SER A 81 1.50 -10.53 22.12
N LEU A 82 2.64 -11.19 21.99
CA LEU A 82 3.93 -10.69 22.48
C LEU A 82 4.60 -9.67 21.55
N SER A 83 4.24 -9.65 20.26
CA SER A 83 4.77 -8.65 19.33
C SER A 83 3.87 -7.41 19.26
N LEU A 84 4.45 -6.23 19.04
CA LEU A 84 3.67 -4.99 18.85
C LEU A 84 2.66 -5.12 17.69
N GLY A 85 3.06 -5.79 16.60
CA GLY A 85 2.18 -6.06 15.47
C GLY A 85 1.00 -6.95 15.82
N GLY A 86 1.23 -8.00 16.62
CA GLY A 86 0.18 -8.91 17.11
C GLY A 86 -0.83 -8.22 18.03
N GLN A 87 -0.36 -7.35 18.93
CA GLN A 87 -1.24 -6.57 19.82
C GLN A 87 -2.19 -5.67 19.02
N THR A 88 -1.68 -4.99 18.00
CA THR A 88 -2.52 -4.14 17.14
C THR A 88 -3.46 -4.97 16.26
N ALA A 89 -3.06 -6.16 15.83
CA ALA A 89 -3.91 -7.03 15.02
C ALA A 89 -5.12 -7.54 15.84
N GLN A 90 -4.92 -7.94 17.10
CA GLN A 90 -6.02 -8.33 17.99
C GLN A 90 -6.96 -7.16 18.23
N TRP A 91 -6.42 -5.99 18.61
CA TRP A 91 -7.22 -4.80 18.81
C TRP A 91 -8.04 -4.45 17.56
N THR A 92 -7.39 -4.46 16.38
CA THR A 92 -8.04 -4.21 15.08
C THR A 92 -9.19 -5.19 14.82
N HIS A 93 -8.95 -6.50 15.07
CA HIS A 93 -9.99 -7.53 14.92
C HIS A 93 -11.23 -7.19 15.74
N ASP A 94 -11.05 -6.73 16.98
CA ASP A 94 -12.13 -6.44 17.92
C ASP A 94 -12.91 -5.16 17.54
N GLN A 95 -12.29 -4.24 16.81
CA GLN A 95 -12.96 -3.02 16.28
C GLN A 95 -13.78 -3.29 15.01
N LEU A 96 -13.53 -4.39 14.31
CA LEU A 96 -14.19 -4.70 13.03
C LEU A 96 -15.45 -5.55 13.25
N SER A 97 -16.52 -5.20 12.56
CA SER A 97 -17.71 -6.04 12.48
C SER A 97 -17.42 -7.37 11.77
N PRO A 98 -18.21 -8.44 12.00
CA PRO A 98 -18.07 -9.70 11.26
C PRO A 98 -18.13 -9.52 9.74
N ALA A 99 -18.98 -8.61 9.24
CA ALA A 99 -19.10 -8.32 7.82
C ALA A 99 -17.83 -7.66 7.26
N GLN A 100 -17.22 -6.74 8.00
CA GLN A 100 -15.96 -6.11 7.59
C GLN A 100 -14.80 -7.12 7.58
N ARG A 101 -14.71 -7.97 8.61
CA ARG A 101 -13.70 -9.05 8.64
C ARG A 101 -13.84 -10.01 7.46
N PHE A 102 -15.06 -10.46 7.17
CA PHE A 102 -15.33 -11.31 6.01
C PHE A 102 -14.94 -10.62 4.70
N TRP A 103 -15.26 -9.32 4.55
CA TRP A 103 -14.89 -8.57 3.35
C TRP A 103 -13.36 -8.48 3.18
N LEU A 104 -12.59 -8.26 4.26
CA LEU A 104 -11.12 -8.26 4.22
C LEU A 104 -10.56 -9.63 3.81
N GLU A 105 -11.19 -10.72 4.28
CA GLU A 105 -10.76 -12.09 3.99
C GLU A 105 -10.88 -12.46 2.50
N ILE A 106 -11.94 -12.00 1.85
CA ILE A 106 -12.21 -12.33 0.45
C ILE A 106 -11.53 -11.41 -0.57
N LEU A 107 -10.78 -10.40 -0.12
CA LEU A 107 -10.02 -9.52 -1.01
C LEU A 107 -8.98 -10.32 -1.82
N PRO A 108 -8.83 -10.03 -3.12
CA PRO A 108 -7.84 -10.71 -3.96
C PRO A 108 -6.41 -10.30 -3.57
N LEU A 109 -5.45 -11.20 -3.80
CA LEU A 109 -4.01 -10.94 -3.60
C LEU A 109 -3.41 -10.11 -4.74
N THR A 110 -3.96 -10.23 -5.93
CA THR A 110 -3.49 -9.55 -7.14
C THR A 110 -4.66 -9.12 -8.01
N ALA A 111 -4.43 -8.13 -8.85
CA ALA A 111 -5.34 -7.75 -9.92
C ALA A 111 -4.55 -7.33 -11.17
N CYS A 112 -5.07 -7.71 -12.34
CA CYS A 112 -4.55 -7.22 -13.62
C CYS A 112 -5.51 -6.17 -14.17
N GLU A 113 -4.95 -5.04 -14.58
CA GLU A 113 -5.70 -3.96 -15.19
C GLU A 113 -4.86 -3.33 -16.31
N ASP A 114 -5.40 -3.25 -17.52
CA ASP A 114 -4.63 -2.86 -18.72
C ASP A 114 -3.34 -3.73 -18.83
N SER A 115 -2.18 -3.09 -18.76
CA SER A 115 -0.86 -3.74 -18.75
C SER A 115 -0.18 -3.70 -17.37
N MET A 116 -0.96 -3.50 -16.30
CA MET A 116 -0.49 -3.46 -14.92
C MET A 116 -0.84 -4.75 -14.19
N LEU A 117 0.11 -5.28 -13.44
CA LEU A 117 -0.13 -6.21 -12.35
C LEU A 117 -0.04 -5.42 -11.03
N LEU A 118 -1.09 -5.46 -10.26
CA LEU A 118 -1.19 -4.86 -8.93
C LEU A 118 -1.05 -5.98 -7.90
N VAL A 119 -0.23 -5.75 -6.90
CA VAL A 119 0.06 -6.72 -5.83
C VAL A 119 0.45 -5.96 -4.56
N HIS A 120 0.23 -6.54 -3.37
CA HIS A 120 0.67 -5.86 -2.15
C HIS A 120 2.20 -5.88 -2.00
N ALA A 121 2.82 -7.04 -2.11
CA ALA A 121 4.25 -7.25 -1.92
C ALA A 121 4.94 -7.65 -3.23
N SER A 122 5.39 -8.90 -3.36
CA SER A 122 6.03 -9.41 -4.57
C SER A 122 5.09 -10.27 -5.41
N ALA A 123 5.21 -10.20 -6.73
CA ALA A 123 4.42 -11.01 -7.65
C ALA A 123 4.84 -12.50 -7.66
N ASP A 124 6.05 -12.81 -7.18
CA ASP A 124 6.49 -14.19 -6.98
C ASP A 124 5.98 -14.73 -5.65
N ALA A 125 4.95 -15.56 -5.67
CA ALA A 125 4.25 -16.07 -4.49
C ALA A 125 3.67 -14.92 -3.61
N PRO A 126 2.62 -14.22 -4.07
CA PRO A 126 2.05 -13.05 -3.38
C PRO A 126 1.64 -13.31 -1.93
N GLU A 127 1.22 -14.54 -1.62
CA GLU A 127 0.83 -14.99 -0.27
C GLU A 127 1.99 -15.09 0.72
N ARG A 128 3.25 -14.96 0.26
CA ARG A 128 4.45 -15.00 1.10
C ARG A 128 4.95 -13.63 1.53
N TRP A 129 4.33 -12.57 1.06
CA TRP A 129 4.61 -11.18 1.45
C TRP A 129 6.10 -10.80 1.38
N ARG A 130 6.80 -11.23 0.31
CA ARG A 130 8.23 -10.93 0.16
C ARG A 130 8.45 -9.47 -0.12
N TYR A 131 9.41 -8.86 0.58
CA TYR A 131 9.80 -7.47 0.37
C TYR A 131 10.48 -7.27 -0.98
N VAL A 132 10.15 -6.14 -1.65
CA VAL A 132 10.80 -5.69 -2.88
C VAL A 132 11.65 -4.48 -2.54
N GLU A 133 12.87 -4.72 -2.06
CA GLU A 133 13.76 -3.69 -1.49
C GLU A 133 14.97 -3.38 -2.37
N ASP A 134 15.38 -4.33 -3.20
CA ASP A 134 16.57 -4.26 -4.03
C ASP A 134 16.32 -4.78 -5.46
N GLU A 135 17.33 -4.68 -6.32
CA GLU A 135 17.26 -5.11 -7.72
C GLU A 135 17.02 -6.62 -7.85
N ARG A 136 17.49 -7.43 -6.89
CA ARG A 136 17.32 -8.88 -6.90
C ARG A 136 15.87 -9.26 -6.63
N THR A 137 15.29 -8.73 -5.57
CA THR A 137 13.90 -9.00 -5.19
C THR A 137 12.93 -8.40 -6.20
N ALA A 138 13.23 -7.22 -6.74
CA ALA A 138 12.49 -6.61 -7.83
C ALA A 138 12.56 -7.45 -9.12
N SER A 139 13.72 -8.07 -9.43
CA SER A 139 13.85 -8.96 -10.59
C SER A 139 12.99 -10.21 -10.45
N LEU A 140 12.98 -10.86 -9.29
CA LEU A 140 12.15 -12.04 -9.02
C LEU A 140 10.66 -11.72 -9.22
N SER A 141 10.21 -10.61 -8.66
CA SER A 141 8.83 -10.16 -8.80
C SER A 141 8.47 -9.85 -10.26
N LEU A 142 9.33 -9.14 -10.96
CA LEU A 142 9.11 -8.78 -12.36
C LEU A 142 9.15 -10.01 -13.29
N ASP A 143 10.05 -10.97 -13.04
CA ASP A 143 10.13 -12.22 -13.82
C ASP A 143 8.87 -13.06 -13.66
N ALA A 144 8.31 -13.12 -12.45
CA ALA A 144 7.05 -13.80 -12.21
C ALA A 144 5.88 -13.08 -12.92
N ALA A 145 5.79 -11.76 -12.78
CA ALA A 145 4.72 -10.98 -13.38
C ALA A 145 4.71 -11.03 -14.91
N THR A 146 5.90 -11.02 -15.53
CA THR A 146 6.05 -11.01 -16.99
C THR A 146 5.93 -12.39 -17.64
N GLN A 147 5.57 -13.44 -16.89
CA GLN A 147 5.05 -14.69 -17.47
C GLN A 147 3.76 -14.41 -18.26
N ASP A 148 2.99 -13.39 -17.85
CA ASP A 148 1.95 -12.81 -18.70
C ASP A 148 2.59 -11.77 -19.64
N PRO A 149 2.63 -12.02 -20.96
CA PRO A 149 3.24 -11.11 -21.93
C PRO A 149 2.51 -9.77 -22.07
N ALA A 150 1.30 -9.61 -21.53
CA ALA A 150 0.58 -8.35 -21.50
C ALA A 150 1.11 -7.39 -20.42
N VAL A 151 1.70 -7.91 -19.34
CA VAL A 151 2.19 -7.11 -18.22
C VAL A 151 3.44 -6.30 -18.61
N ARG A 152 3.39 -5.02 -18.33
CA ARG A 152 4.50 -4.06 -18.50
C ARG A 152 4.87 -3.37 -17.20
N TYR A 153 3.92 -3.26 -16.29
CA TYR A 153 4.06 -2.54 -15.04
C TYR A 153 3.66 -3.43 -13.88
N VAL A 154 4.46 -3.43 -12.81
CA VAL A 154 4.13 -4.05 -11.53
C VAL A 154 4.09 -2.95 -10.48
N PHE A 155 3.00 -2.83 -9.73
CA PHE A 155 2.88 -1.86 -8.65
C PHE A 155 2.57 -2.56 -7.34
N GLY A 156 3.36 -2.23 -6.31
CA GLY A 156 3.22 -2.80 -4.97
C GLY A 156 3.47 -1.77 -3.86
N GLY A 157 3.29 -2.21 -2.62
CA GLY A 157 3.54 -1.47 -1.38
C GLY A 157 4.49 -2.24 -0.46
N HIS A 158 4.04 -2.51 0.79
CA HIS A 158 4.64 -3.37 1.81
C HIS A 158 5.96 -2.86 2.42
N VAL A 159 6.85 -2.28 1.63
CA VAL A 159 8.15 -1.76 2.12
C VAL A 159 8.09 -0.35 2.73
N HIS A 160 6.97 0.36 2.58
CA HIS A 160 6.72 1.73 3.04
C HIS A 160 7.72 2.78 2.49
N HIS A 161 8.40 2.46 1.40
CA HIS A 161 9.30 3.37 0.68
C HIS A 161 8.90 3.46 -0.78
N GLN A 162 9.16 4.60 -1.39
CA GLN A 162 8.96 4.80 -2.83
C GLN A 162 10.21 4.42 -3.59
N SER A 163 10.11 3.46 -4.51
CA SER A 163 11.19 3.05 -5.39
C SER A 163 10.68 2.72 -6.79
N LEU A 164 11.57 2.81 -7.76
CA LEU A 164 11.28 2.45 -9.15
C LEU A 164 12.45 1.65 -9.71
N PHE A 165 12.13 0.50 -10.29
CA PHE A 165 13.09 -0.30 -11.02
C PHE A 165 12.58 -0.52 -12.44
N TYR A 166 13.49 -0.65 -13.38
CA TYR A 166 13.14 -0.94 -14.76
C TYR A 166 14.16 -1.86 -15.42
N ARG A 167 13.66 -2.68 -16.34
CA ARG A 167 14.50 -3.52 -17.19
C ARG A 167 14.71 -2.82 -18.53
N GLY A 168 15.98 -2.54 -18.83
CA GLY A 168 16.41 -2.01 -20.12
C GLY A 168 16.52 -3.09 -21.19
N THR A 169 17.47 -2.95 -22.10
CA THR A 169 17.77 -3.92 -23.17
C THR A 169 18.53 -5.15 -22.65
N GLY A 170 19.14 -5.07 -21.46
CA GLY A 170 19.83 -6.18 -20.77
C GLY A 170 18.93 -6.89 -19.77
N ARG A 171 19.48 -7.94 -19.12
CA ARG A 171 18.80 -8.68 -18.05
C ARG A 171 18.78 -7.97 -16.71
N GLN A 172 19.75 -7.06 -16.49
CA GLN A 172 19.92 -6.37 -15.21
C GLN A 172 18.86 -5.29 -15.04
N LEU A 173 18.29 -5.20 -13.84
CA LEU A 173 17.44 -4.10 -13.44
C LEU A 173 18.26 -2.87 -13.09
N MET A 174 17.70 -1.73 -13.41
CA MET A 174 18.21 -0.41 -13.01
C MET A 174 17.27 0.15 -11.94
N ARG A 175 17.84 0.63 -10.84
CA ARG A 175 17.12 1.36 -9.80
C ARG A 175 17.11 2.85 -10.10
N PHE A 176 15.98 3.48 -9.84
CA PHE A 176 15.80 4.93 -9.92
C PHE A 176 15.17 5.43 -8.63
N GLU A 177 15.74 6.44 -8.02
CA GLU A 177 15.16 7.11 -6.86
C GLU A 177 14.24 8.26 -7.33
N PRO A 178 12.92 8.15 -7.10
CA PRO A 178 12.00 9.14 -7.60
C PRO A 178 12.02 10.43 -6.76
N SER A 179 11.95 11.56 -7.45
CA SER A 179 11.67 12.85 -6.81
C SER A 179 10.17 13.07 -6.74
N PRO A 180 9.58 13.36 -5.56
CA PRO A 180 8.16 13.60 -5.42
C PRO A 180 7.65 14.73 -6.31
N GLY A 181 6.49 14.56 -6.92
CA GLY A 181 5.86 15.53 -7.81
C GLY A 181 6.43 15.58 -9.24
N VAL A 182 7.51 14.84 -9.52
CA VAL A 182 8.12 14.80 -10.86
C VAL A 182 7.56 13.63 -11.65
N ALA A 183 6.98 13.89 -12.81
CA ALA A 183 6.45 12.87 -13.71
C ALA A 183 7.59 12.14 -14.44
N ILE A 184 7.68 10.83 -14.25
CA ILE A 184 8.72 9.96 -14.82
C ILE A 184 8.12 9.25 -16.03
N PRO A 185 8.69 9.40 -17.25
CA PRO A 185 8.28 8.61 -18.41
C PRO A 185 8.58 7.12 -18.18
N THR A 186 7.57 6.28 -18.37
CA THR A 186 7.65 4.82 -18.22
C THR A 186 7.19 4.11 -19.50
N PRO A 187 7.96 4.22 -20.60
CA PRO A 187 7.52 3.75 -21.93
C PRO A 187 7.28 2.24 -21.96
N LYS A 188 6.22 1.81 -22.67
CA LYS A 188 5.71 0.43 -22.74
C LYS A 188 6.66 -0.60 -23.37
N HIS A 189 7.73 -0.17 -24.03
CA HIS A 189 8.75 -1.09 -24.56
C HIS A 189 9.70 -1.62 -23.46
N ARG A 190 9.57 -1.16 -22.23
CA ARG A 190 10.31 -1.64 -21.04
C ARG A 190 9.35 -2.26 -20.03
N HIS A 191 9.91 -2.99 -19.08
CA HIS A 191 9.18 -3.49 -17.93
C HIS A 191 9.57 -2.68 -16.69
N TRP A 192 8.57 -2.36 -15.89
CA TRP A 192 8.69 -1.46 -14.73
C TRP A 192 8.13 -2.14 -13.49
N ILE A 193 8.80 -1.97 -12.36
CA ILE A 193 8.26 -2.33 -11.06
C ILE A 193 8.49 -1.17 -10.09
N ALA A 194 7.45 -0.80 -9.35
CA ALA A 194 7.52 0.28 -8.38
C ALA A 194 6.83 -0.11 -7.07
N THR A 195 7.45 0.32 -5.96
CA THR A 195 6.79 0.37 -4.65
C THR A 195 6.27 1.79 -4.44
N VAL A 196 4.97 1.92 -4.15
CA VAL A 196 4.30 3.24 -4.13
C VAL A 196 4.46 3.97 -2.81
N GLY A 197 5.06 3.32 -1.81
CA GLY A 197 5.20 3.81 -0.45
C GLY A 197 3.96 3.58 0.40
N SER A 198 3.92 4.16 1.58
CA SER A 198 2.83 4.00 2.55
C SER A 198 2.01 5.28 2.69
N VAL A 199 0.69 5.14 2.60
CA VAL A 199 -0.26 6.21 2.93
C VAL A 199 -0.21 6.51 4.43
N GLY A 200 -0.36 5.47 5.24
CA GLY A 200 -0.62 5.62 6.67
C GLY A 200 0.60 5.62 7.58
N GLN A 201 1.72 5.01 7.14
CA GLN A 201 2.90 4.86 7.99
C GLN A 201 4.20 4.97 7.20
N PRO A 202 4.56 6.16 6.68
CA PRO A 202 5.84 6.39 6.00
C PRO A 202 7.02 6.10 6.94
N ARG A 203 8.13 5.56 6.37
CA ARG A 203 9.32 5.12 7.16
C ARG A 203 10.63 5.75 6.67
N ASP A 204 10.57 6.92 6.07
CA ASP A 204 11.74 7.61 5.49
C ASP A 204 12.15 8.88 6.27
N GLY A 205 11.66 9.03 7.50
CA GLY A 205 11.95 10.16 8.38
C GLY A 205 11.15 11.42 8.05
N LYS A 206 10.06 11.29 7.27
CA LYS A 206 9.17 12.41 6.91
C LYS A 206 7.72 12.01 7.13
N PRO A 207 6.98 12.68 8.04
CA PRO A 207 5.60 12.35 8.35
C PRO A 207 4.64 12.87 7.26
N ARG A 208 4.86 12.45 6.01
CA ARG A 208 4.02 12.79 4.85
C ARG A 208 3.57 11.52 4.16
N ALA A 209 2.27 11.36 4.00
CA ALA A 209 1.67 10.23 3.31
C ALA A 209 2.22 10.07 1.89
N MET A 210 2.40 8.83 1.46
CA MET A 210 2.94 8.48 0.15
C MET A 210 1.87 7.78 -0.68
N TYR A 211 1.82 8.12 -1.97
CA TYR A 211 1.10 7.37 -2.98
C TYR A 211 1.70 7.65 -4.36
N ALA A 212 1.25 6.97 -5.41
CA ALA A 212 1.69 7.25 -6.77
C ALA A 212 0.52 7.50 -7.71
N LEU A 213 0.73 8.36 -8.72
CA LEU A 213 -0.18 8.56 -9.85
C LEU A 213 0.41 7.89 -11.08
N PHE A 214 -0.34 7.02 -11.73
CA PHE A 214 0.03 6.41 -13.00
C PHE A 214 -0.95 6.80 -14.10
N ASP A 215 -0.44 7.48 -15.13
CA ASP A 215 -1.19 7.77 -16.35
C ASP A 215 -0.89 6.68 -17.39
N SER A 216 -1.81 5.72 -17.55
CA SER A 216 -1.64 4.58 -18.47
C SER A 216 -1.65 5.00 -19.96
N THR A 217 -2.28 6.13 -20.28
CA THR A 217 -2.32 6.69 -21.64
C THR A 217 -1.02 7.39 -21.99
N ALA A 218 -0.54 8.27 -21.08
CA ALA A 218 0.71 9.00 -21.29
C ALA A 218 1.96 8.18 -20.91
N ALA A 219 1.79 6.98 -20.31
CA ALA A 219 2.85 6.15 -19.77
C ALA A 219 3.79 6.95 -18.84
N LYS A 220 3.21 7.56 -17.80
CA LYS A 220 3.94 8.39 -16.83
C LYS A 220 3.57 7.98 -15.41
N LEU A 221 4.59 7.85 -14.57
CA LEU A 221 4.46 7.58 -13.13
C LEU A 221 4.93 8.81 -12.34
N THR A 222 4.14 9.25 -11.35
CA THR A 222 4.48 10.37 -10.48
C THR A 222 4.30 9.95 -9.04
N PHE A 223 5.36 9.96 -8.27
CA PHE A 223 5.30 9.71 -6.82
C PHE A 223 4.89 10.97 -6.09
N GLN A 224 4.01 10.83 -5.10
CA GLN A 224 3.44 11.95 -4.36
C GLN A 224 3.75 11.87 -2.87
N ARG A 225 3.85 13.04 -2.23
CA ARG A 225 4.01 13.22 -0.79
C ARG A 225 2.98 14.24 -0.30
N VAL A 226 2.05 13.78 0.50
CA VAL A 226 0.90 14.56 0.94
C VAL A 226 1.03 14.90 2.42
N ALA A 227 0.91 16.18 2.75
CA ALA A 227 0.79 16.60 4.15
C ALA A 227 -0.60 16.24 4.67
N TYR A 228 -0.67 15.74 5.88
CA TYR A 228 -1.90 15.47 6.61
C TYR A 228 -1.69 15.80 8.09
N ASP A 229 -2.73 15.80 8.88
CA ASP A 229 -2.61 16.03 10.32
C ASP A 229 -2.10 14.76 11.03
N HIS A 230 -0.77 14.56 10.97
CA HIS A 230 -0.10 13.41 11.56
C HIS A 230 -0.11 13.48 13.10
N MET A 231 -0.20 14.68 13.68
CA MET A 231 -0.31 14.85 15.13
C MET A 231 -1.68 14.40 15.64
N ALA A 232 -2.77 14.73 14.93
CA ALA A 232 -4.10 14.22 15.26
C ALA A 232 -4.16 12.69 15.09
N ALA A 233 -3.53 12.13 14.06
CA ALA A 233 -3.46 10.69 13.87
C ALA A 233 -2.67 10.01 15.00
N ALA A 234 -1.56 10.57 15.44
CA ALA A 234 -0.77 10.06 16.57
C ALA A 234 -1.54 10.15 17.90
N LEU A 235 -2.25 11.26 18.12
CA LEU A 235 -3.12 11.41 19.30
C LEU A 235 -4.20 10.33 19.33
N ALA A 236 -4.86 10.07 18.21
CA ALA A 236 -5.88 9.03 18.12
C ALA A 236 -5.33 7.62 18.45
N VAL A 237 -4.09 7.31 18.05
CA VAL A 237 -3.41 6.05 18.44
C VAL A 237 -3.27 5.95 19.96
N ARG A 238 -2.88 7.04 20.64
CA ARG A 238 -2.76 7.11 22.10
C ARG A 238 -4.12 6.98 22.79
N GLU A 239 -5.13 7.70 22.30
CA GLU A 239 -6.49 7.65 22.84
C GLU A 239 -7.13 6.27 22.69
N ALA A 240 -6.79 5.54 21.63
CA ALA A 240 -7.21 4.15 21.44
C ALA A 240 -6.47 3.15 22.36
N GLY A 241 -5.49 3.58 23.14
CA GLY A 241 -4.69 2.71 24.01
C GLY A 241 -3.73 1.79 23.24
N LEU A 242 -3.43 2.12 22.01
CA LEU A 242 -2.46 1.38 21.18
C LEU A 242 -1.01 1.70 21.61
N PRO A 243 -0.02 0.82 21.30
CA PRO A 243 1.36 1.05 21.71
C PRO A 243 1.92 2.40 21.25
N GLU A 244 2.57 3.14 22.15
CA GLU A 244 3.16 4.47 21.93
C GLU A 244 4.08 4.52 20.71
N PHE A 245 4.82 3.43 20.47
CA PHE A 245 5.68 3.26 19.31
C PHE A 245 5.00 3.64 17.96
N PHE A 246 3.70 3.33 17.82
CA PHE A 246 2.99 3.66 16.58
C PHE A 246 2.60 5.13 16.50
N ALA A 247 2.33 5.79 17.62
CA ALA A 247 2.12 7.24 17.66
C ALA A 247 3.40 8.00 17.32
N GLU A 248 4.52 7.67 17.98
CA GLU A 248 5.84 8.27 17.71
C GLU A 248 6.27 8.08 16.25
N ARG A 249 5.94 6.93 15.65
CA ARG A 249 6.23 6.64 14.25
C ARG A 249 5.48 7.57 13.30
N LEU A 250 4.23 7.93 13.61
CA LEU A 250 3.48 8.90 12.82
C LEU A 250 4.06 10.32 12.95
N GLU A 251 4.53 10.70 14.14
CA GLU A 251 5.12 12.00 14.39
C GLU A 251 6.47 12.19 13.70
N THR A 252 7.27 11.12 13.63
CA THR A 252 8.65 11.19 13.15
C THR A 252 8.84 10.64 11.73
N GLY A 253 7.92 9.82 11.25
CA GLY A 253 8.05 9.09 9.99
C GLY A 253 9.09 7.97 10.03
N ARG A 254 9.36 7.35 11.20
CA ARG A 254 10.43 6.35 11.38
C ARG A 254 9.93 5.09 12.07
#